data_06d128874ada4e9358d937c7ce0c0567
#
_entry.id   06d128874ada4e9358d937c7ce0c0567
#
_cell.length_a   1.000
_cell.length_b   1.000
_cell.length_c   1.000
_cell.angle_alpha   90.00
_cell.angle_beta   90.00
_cell.angle_gamma   90.00
#
_symmetry.space_group_name_H-M   'P 1'
#
loop_
_entity.id
_entity.type
_entity.pdbx_description
1 polymer ?
#
loop_
_entity_poly.entity_id
_entity_poly.type
_entity_poly.pdbx_seq_one_letter_code
_entity_poly.pdbx_strand_id
1 'polypeptide(L)'
;MGSEYLPADWVLLTIKVAALRPNATIVNLYTKEFQLAYVVTLAEHELSTDIHVSNPSTSLEALDFQALLHTYIRAPANEVAISPLLGKRYIDKTEKSAEARNTLKEEKRSSVDVRAFTDFVYEDAPPKVDVSWPGGGLVLQLHGFTTLTVWNPQAEAGSKIGDMEEDGWCVSLHLF
;
A
#
# COMPACT_ATOMS: atom_id res chain seq x y z
N MET A 1 -33.20 -4.86 14.68
CA MET A 1 -31.78 -5.23 14.67
C MET A 1 -31.68 -6.61 14.06
N GLY A 2 -31.42 -6.67 12.75
CA GLY A 2 -31.25 -7.93 12.04
C GLY A 2 -29.82 -8.42 12.26
N SER A 3 -29.64 -9.61 12.83
CA SER A 3 -28.38 -10.30 12.79
C SER A 3 -28.21 -10.82 11.36
N GLU A 4 -27.30 -10.25 10.60
CA GLU A 4 -26.86 -10.87 9.35
C GLU A 4 -26.16 -12.18 9.71
N TYR A 5 -26.81 -13.29 9.39
CA TYR A 5 -26.22 -14.61 9.44
C TYR A 5 -25.19 -14.69 8.30
N LEU A 6 -23.91 -14.69 8.64
CA LEU A 6 -22.86 -15.09 7.71
C LEU A 6 -22.99 -16.61 7.45
N PRO A 7 -22.77 -17.08 6.20
CA PRO A 7 -22.74 -18.51 5.90
C PRO A 7 -21.73 -19.24 6.80
N ALA A 8 -22.02 -20.48 7.16
CA ALA A 8 -21.25 -21.26 8.15
C ALA A 8 -19.76 -21.51 7.77
N ASP A 9 -19.38 -21.19 6.53
CA ASP A 9 -18.03 -21.42 5.97
C ASP A 9 -17.16 -20.14 5.92
N TRP A 10 -17.63 -19.04 6.48
CA TRP A 10 -16.89 -17.78 6.49
C TRP A 10 -16.18 -17.58 7.82
N VAL A 11 -14.83 -17.60 7.78
CA VAL A 11 -14.03 -17.13 8.91
C VAL A 11 -13.79 -15.63 8.71
N LEU A 12 -14.52 -14.81 9.45
CA LEU A 12 -14.27 -13.38 9.52
C LEU A 12 -13.44 -13.10 10.77
N LEU A 13 -12.17 -12.77 10.61
CA LEU A 13 -11.32 -12.28 11.67
C LEU A 13 -11.14 -10.77 11.50
N THR A 14 -11.77 -9.99 12.34
CA THR A 14 -11.54 -8.55 12.39
C THR A 14 -10.65 -8.20 13.58
N ILE A 15 -9.44 -7.73 13.31
CA ILE A 15 -8.54 -7.21 14.33
C ILE A 15 -8.62 -5.69 14.29
N LYS A 16 -9.29 -5.12 15.28
CA LYS A 16 -9.33 -3.67 15.46
C LYS A 16 -8.23 -3.24 16.39
N VAL A 17 -7.16 -2.65 15.86
CA VAL A 17 -6.15 -1.99 16.67
C VAL A 17 -6.68 -0.60 17.04
N ALA A 18 -7.19 -0.48 18.26
CA ALA A 18 -7.77 0.78 18.74
C ALA A 18 -6.68 1.83 18.95
N ALA A 19 -7.00 3.04 18.44
CA ALA A 19 -6.47 4.35 18.82
C ALA A 19 -5.10 4.35 19.53
N LEU A 20 -4.05 4.50 18.77
CA LEU A 20 -2.80 5.00 19.31
C LEU A 20 -3.05 6.41 19.83
N ARG A 21 -3.12 6.57 21.15
CA ARG A 21 -2.90 7.90 21.72
C ARG A 21 -1.46 8.26 21.40
N PRO A 22 -1.21 9.37 20.69
CA PRO A 22 0.15 9.76 20.36
C PRO A 22 0.96 9.84 21.65
N ASN A 23 2.17 9.29 21.66
CA ASN A 23 3.08 9.46 22.78
C ASN A 23 3.48 10.94 22.92
N ALA A 24 4.09 11.31 24.04
CA ALA A 24 4.46 12.69 24.32
C ALA A 24 5.30 13.35 23.21
N THR A 25 6.11 12.57 22.48
CA THR A 25 6.92 13.07 21.36
C THR A 25 6.05 13.46 20.18
N ILE A 26 5.04 12.64 19.84
CA ILE A 26 4.10 12.93 18.75
C ILE A 26 3.21 14.13 19.10
N VAL A 27 2.74 14.22 20.36
CA VAL A 27 1.94 15.37 20.83
C VAL A 27 2.71 16.69 20.72
N ASN A 28 4.02 16.66 20.94
CA ASN A 28 4.85 17.85 20.79
C ASN A 28 5.08 18.27 19.32
N LEU A 29 5.00 17.31 18.38
CA LEU A 29 5.18 17.56 16.96
C LEU A 29 3.86 17.87 16.25
N TYR A 30 2.76 17.34 16.75
CA TYR A 30 1.42 17.54 16.18
C TYR A 30 0.42 17.86 17.30
N THR A 31 0.02 19.11 17.34
CA THR A 31 -0.77 19.67 18.45
C THR A 31 -2.28 19.45 18.34
N LYS A 32 -2.76 19.04 17.16
CA LYS A 32 -4.20 18.77 16.95
C LYS A 32 -4.57 17.41 17.50
N GLU A 33 -5.68 17.34 18.21
CA GLU A 33 -6.25 16.05 18.62
C GLU A 33 -6.80 15.29 17.42
N PHE A 34 -6.58 13.99 17.38
CA PHE A 34 -7.16 13.10 16.40
C PHE A 34 -7.36 11.70 16.99
N GLN A 35 -8.23 10.92 16.37
CA GLN A 35 -8.38 9.50 16.64
C GLN A 35 -8.03 8.72 15.38
N LEU A 36 -7.26 7.66 15.54
CA LEU A 36 -6.87 6.76 14.47
C LEU A 36 -7.30 5.34 14.82
N ALA A 37 -7.96 4.68 13.89
CA ALA A 37 -8.19 3.24 13.97
C ALA A 37 -7.63 2.58 12.70
N TYR A 38 -6.79 1.59 12.88
CA TYR A 38 -6.33 0.69 11.83
C TYR A 38 -7.10 -0.63 11.98
N VAL A 39 -7.84 -1.00 10.94
CA VAL A 39 -8.70 -2.18 10.96
C VAL A 39 -8.18 -3.16 9.92
N VAL A 40 -7.93 -4.38 10.34
CA VAL A 40 -7.56 -5.50 9.46
C VAL A 40 -8.70 -6.50 9.49
N THR A 41 -9.22 -6.84 8.33
CA THR A 41 -10.28 -7.84 8.16
C THR A 41 -9.79 -8.95 7.25
N LEU A 42 -9.81 -10.17 7.74
CA LEU A 42 -9.49 -11.37 6.96
C LEU A 42 -10.78 -12.15 6.73
N ALA A 43 -11.12 -12.35 5.47
CA ALA A 43 -12.21 -13.23 5.03
C ALA A 43 -11.62 -14.38 4.18
N GLU A 44 -12.47 -15.28 3.71
CA GLU A 44 -12.05 -16.49 2.97
C GLU A 44 -11.15 -16.17 1.76
N HIS A 45 -11.47 -15.11 1.02
CA HIS A 45 -10.76 -14.73 -0.22
C HIS A 45 -10.32 -13.27 -0.24
N GLU A 46 -10.36 -12.59 0.92
CA GLU A 46 -10.08 -11.17 0.99
C GLU A 46 -9.34 -10.83 2.30
N LEU A 47 -8.35 -9.98 2.17
CA LEU A 47 -7.72 -9.25 3.26
C LEU A 47 -7.97 -7.77 3.03
N SER A 48 -8.70 -7.09 3.92
CA SER A 48 -8.79 -5.64 3.90
C SER A 48 -7.99 -4.99 5.02
N THR A 49 -7.45 -3.83 4.73
CA THR A 49 -6.75 -2.99 5.69
C THR A 49 -7.26 -1.56 5.55
N ASP A 50 -7.84 -1.04 6.62
CA ASP A 50 -8.52 0.24 6.61
C ASP A 50 -7.91 1.18 7.65
N ILE A 51 -7.68 2.43 7.25
CA ILE A 51 -7.29 3.51 8.17
C ILE A 51 -8.47 4.46 8.34
N HIS A 52 -8.96 4.58 9.56
CA HIS A 52 -9.97 5.56 9.93
C HIS A 52 -9.32 6.66 10.75
N VAL A 53 -9.37 7.88 10.23
CA VAL A 53 -8.89 9.07 10.94
C VAL A 53 -10.08 9.95 11.25
N SER A 54 -10.28 10.25 12.53
CA SER A 54 -11.39 11.06 12.99
C SER A 54 -10.90 12.33 13.66
N ASN A 55 -11.51 13.45 13.25
CA ASN A 55 -11.37 14.71 13.96
C ASN A 55 -12.35 14.71 15.14
N PRO A 56 -11.91 14.96 16.39
CA PRO A 56 -12.83 15.07 17.53
C PRO A 56 -13.89 16.14 17.29
N SER A 57 -15.13 15.84 17.69
CA SER A 57 -16.28 16.75 17.50
C SER A 57 -16.13 18.10 18.23
N THR A 58 -15.19 18.20 19.16
CA THR A 58 -14.84 19.41 19.89
C THR A 58 -13.91 20.34 19.13
N SER A 59 -13.26 19.87 18.05
CA SER A 59 -12.37 20.68 17.23
C SER A 59 -13.15 21.38 16.13
N LEU A 60 -12.96 22.69 16.01
CA LEU A 60 -13.47 23.52 14.91
C LEU A 60 -12.48 23.63 13.75
N GLU A 61 -11.27 23.12 13.93
CA GLU A 61 -10.22 23.15 12.91
C GLU A 61 -10.24 21.88 12.05
N ALA A 62 -9.98 22.04 10.76
CA ALA A 62 -9.79 20.91 9.86
C ALA A 62 -8.53 20.11 10.24
N LEU A 63 -8.63 18.80 10.10
CA LEU A 63 -7.52 17.89 10.28
C LEU A 63 -6.94 17.53 8.88
N ASP A 64 -5.75 18.04 8.60
CA ASP A 64 -5.00 17.69 7.41
C ASP A 64 -3.97 16.61 7.74
N PHE A 65 -3.96 15.53 6.99
CA PHE A 65 -3.01 14.43 7.18
C PHE A 65 -2.68 13.75 5.85
N GLN A 66 -1.58 13.02 5.85
CA GLN A 66 -1.22 12.09 4.79
C GLN A 66 -1.17 10.68 5.38
N ALA A 67 -1.64 9.71 4.63
CA ALA A 67 -1.60 8.31 5.03
C ALA A 67 -0.83 7.48 3.99
N LEU A 68 -0.04 6.54 4.47
CA LEU A 68 0.69 5.56 3.68
C LEU A 68 0.37 4.17 4.21
N LEU A 69 -0.11 3.29 3.34
CA LEU A 69 -0.16 1.85 3.60
C LEU A 69 0.99 1.16 2.88
N HIS A 70 1.85 0.52 3.65
CA HIS A 70 3.01 -0.21 3.16
C HIS A 70 2.74 -1.71 3.21
N THR A 71 2.47 -2.30 2.06
CA THR A 71 2.08 -3.70 1.96
C THR A 71 3.15 -4.51 1.24
N TYR A 72 3.66 -5.56 1.87
CA TYR A 72 4.53 -6.54 1.24
C TYR A 72 3.71 -7.69 0.67
N ILE A 73 3.95 -8.01 -0.59
CA ILE A 73 3.34 -9.16 -1.29
C ILE A 73 4.43 -10.15 -1.59
N ARG A 74 4.32 -11.35 -1.03
CA ARG A 74 5.23 -12.45 -1.35
C ARG A 74 4.86 -13.03 -2.72
N ALA A 75 5.72 -12.84 -3.70
CA ALA A 75 5.54 -13.29 -5.07
C ALA A 75 6.90 -13.52 -5.74
N PRO A 76 6.99 -14.40 -6.76
CA PRO A 76 8.23 -14.62 -7.51
C PRO A 76 8.57 -13.36 -8.33
N ALA A 77 9.46 -12.51 -7.81
CA ALA A 77 9.76 -11.18 -8.35
C ALA A 77 10.11 -11.18 -9.85
N ASN A 78 10.73 -12.26 -10.36
CA ASN A 78 11.10 -12.36 -11.76
C ASN A 78 9.93 -12.69 -12.70
N GLU A 79 8.76 -13.03 -12.16
CA GLU A 79 7.60 -13.51 -12.91
C GLU A 79 6.35 -12.65 -12.70
N VAL A 80 6.45 -11.65 -11.82
CA VAL A 80 5.33 -10.76 -11.49
C VAL A 80 5.00 -9.85 -12.66
N ALA A 81 3.69 -9.70 -12.89
CA ALA A 81 3.10 -8.76 -13.84
C ALA A 81 2.04 -7.93 -13.14
N ILE A 82 2.17 -6.61 -13.21
CA ILE A 82 1.29 -5.63 -12.56
C ILE A 82 0.57 -4.83 -13.63
N SER A 83 -0.75 -4.82 -13.60
CA SER A 83 -1.60 -4.13 -14.59
C SER A 83 -2.98 -3.77 -14.01
N PRO A 84 -3.74 -2.84 -14.64
CA PRO A 84 -3.38 -2.00 -15.76
C PRO A 84 -2.68 -0.70 -15.29
N LEU A 85 -1.51 -0.43 -15.79
CA LEU A 85 -0.80 0.84 -15.52
C LEU A 85 -0.43 1.59 -16.81
N LEU A 86 -0.71 1.01 -17.98
CA LEU A 86 -0.47 1.63 -19.28
C LEU A 86 -1.09 3.03 -19.37
N GLY A 87 -0.29 4.00 -19.82
CA GLY A 87 -0.69 5.41 -19.96
C GLY A 87 -0.70 6.19 -18.64
N LYS A 88 -0.47 5.53 -17.49
CA LYS A 88 -0.36 6.24 -16.21
C LYS A 88 0.97 6.95 -16.10
N ARG A 89 0.96 8.11 -15.43
CA ARG A 89 2.18 8.85 -15.16
C ARG A 89 2.86 8.31 -13.91
N TYR A 90 4.16 8.26 -13.94
CA TYR A 90 4.95 7.82 -12.80
C TYR A 90 6.29 8.56 -12.68
N ILE A 91 6.85 8.56 -11.50
CA ILE A 91 8.19 9.00 -11.17
C ILE A 91 9.04 7.76 -10.90
N ASP A 92 10.20 7.70 -11.55
CA ASP A 92 11.18 6.64 -11.36
C ASP A 92 12.26 7.08 -10.37
N LYS A 93 12.16 6.60 -9.13
CA LYS A 93 13.11 6.94 -8.06
C LYS A 93 14.46 6.25 -8.21
N THR A 94 14.60 5.29 -9.12
CA THR A 94 15.86 4.59 -9.40
C THR A 94 16.79 5.40 -10.30
N GLU A 95 16.32 6.50 -10.88
CA GLU A 95 17.10 7.36 -11.75
C GLU A 95 18.32 7.98 -11.04
N LYS A 96 19.42 8.16 -11.79
CA LYS A 96 20.70 8.59 -11.23
C LYS A 96 20.71 10.05 -10.76
N SER A 97 20.11 10.95 -11.52
CA SER A 97 20.10 12.38 -11.17
C SER A 97 18.84 12.75 -10.36
N ALA A 98 18.97 13.77 -9.52
CA ALA A 98 17.85 14.29 -8.75
C ALA A 98 16.74 14.86 -9.67
N GLU A 99 17.12 15.46 -10.81
CA GLU A 99 16.18 15.97 -11.80
C GLU A 99 15.38 14.82 -12.44
N ALA A 100 16.07 13.77 -12.90
CA ALA A 100 15.43 12.61 -13.51
C ALA A 100 14.49 11.88 -12.51
N ARG A 101 14.89 11.79 -11.22
CA ARG A 101 14.04 11.23 -10.15
C ARG A 101 12.77 12.04 -9.82
N ASN A 102 12.64 13.25 -10.35
CA ASN A 102 11.46 14.10 -10.18
C ASN A 102 10.76 14.34 -11.52
N THR A 103 11.23 13.71 -12.60
CA THR A 103 10.60 13.84 -13.92
C THR A 103 9.49 12.83 -14.09
N LEU A 104 8.30 13.31 -14.44
CA LEU A 104 7.15 12.46 -14.77
C LEU A 104 7.40 11.75 -16.10
N LYS A 105 7.26 10.46 -16.08
CA LYS A 105 7.26 9.55 -17.23
C LYS A 105 5.85 9.03 -17.49
N GLU A 106 5.59 8.53 -18.67
CA GLU A 106 4.36 7.82 -19.00
C GLU A 106 4.64 6.33 -19.18
N GLU A 107 3.86 5.49 -18.53
CA GLU A 107 3.99 4.04 -18.67
C GLU A 107 3.56 3.57 -20.06
N LYS A 108 4.46 2.92 -20.75
CA LYS A 108 4.25 2.40 -22.11
C LYS A 108 4.03 0.88 -22.16
N ARG A 109 4.32 0.19 -21.06
CA ARG A 109 4.18 -1.26 -20.97
C ARG A 109 2.72 -1.62 -20.67
N SER A 110 2.22 -2.67 -21.26
CA SER A 110 0.91 -3.24 -20.94
C SER A 110 0.88 -3.86 -19.55
N SER A 111 2.03 -4.30 -19.07
CA SER A 111 2.25 -4.85 -17.73
C SER A 111 3.62 -4.42 -17.22
N VAL A 112 3.68 -4.04 -15.96
CA VAL A 112 4.91 -3.65 -15.27
C VAL A 112 5.48 -4.86 -14.56
N ASP A 113 6.76 -5.12 -14.73
CA ASP A 113 7.52 -6.12 -14.02
C ASP A 113 8.49 -5.48 -13.01
N VAL A 114 9.02 -6.30 -12.12
CA VAL A 114 9.96 -5.88 -11.07
C VAL A 114 11.25 -6.70 -11.09
N ARG A 115 11.69 -7.11 -12.27
CA ARG A 115 12.89 -7.95 -12.49
C ARG A 115 14.21 -7.26 -12.18
N ALA A 116 14.19 -5.94 -12.07
CA ALA A 116 15.31 -5.12 -11.62
C ALA A 116 14.91 -4.33 -10.39
N PHE A 117 15.88 -3.68 -9.75
CA PHE A 117 15.56 -2.72 -8.68
C PHE A 117 14.54 -1.71 -9.19
N THR A 118 13.40 -1.67 -8.54
CA THR A 118 12.22 -0.89 -8.96
C THR A 118 11.78 0.02 -7.82
N ASP A 119 11.49 1.26 -8.14
CA ASP A 119 10.89 2.23 -7.23
C ASP A 119 10.12 3.27 -8.08
N PHE A 120 8.90 2.88 -8.45
CA PHE A 120 8.04 3.65 -9.35
C PHE A 120 6.83 4.16 -8.60
N VAL A 121 6.67 5.47 -8.59
CA VAL A 121 5.54 6.15 -7.94
C VAL A 121 4.55 6.59 -9.01
N TYR A 122 3.44 5.86 -9.16
CA TYR A 122 2.36 6.16 -10.09
C TYR A 122 1.37 7.14 -9.49
N GLU A 123 1.14 8.25 -10.18
CA GLU A 123 0.04 9.17 -9.91
C GLU A 123 -1.25 8.65 -10.57
N ASP A 124 -2.40 9.01 -10.03
CA ASP A 124 -3.71 8.59 -10.54
C ASP A 124 -3.81 7.08 -10.77
N ALA A 125 -3.39 6.31 -9.79
CA ALA A 125 -3.49 4.85 -9.83
C ALA A 125 -4.93 4.40 -10.10
N PRO A 126 -5.15 3.36 -10.89
CA PRO A 126 -6.50 2.86 -11.12
C PRO A 126 -7.06 2.27 -9.82
N PRO A 127 -8.38 2.30 -9.61
CA PRO A 127 -8.98 1.78 -8.38
C PRO A 127 -8.83 0.27 -8.21
N LYS A 128 -8.41 -0.42 -9.24
CA LYS A 128 -8.16 -1.86 -9.26
C LYS A 128 -6.84 -2.15 -9.98
N VAL A 129 -5.97 -2.92 -9.33
CA VAL A 129 -4.68 -3.36 -9.86
C VAL A 129 -4.55 -4.86 -9.70
N ASP A 130 -4.27 -5.55 -10.78
CA ASP A 130 -4.00 -6.98 -10.79
C ASP A 130 -2.49 -7.20 -10.64
N VAL A 131 -2.10 -8.04 -9.69
CA VAL A 131 -0.73 -8.52 -9.49
C VAL A 131 -0.75 -10.02 -9.74
N SER A 132 -0.13 -10.47 -10.81
CA SER A 132 -0.21 -11.85 -11.25
C SER A 132 1.16 -12.48 -11.48
N TRP A 133 1.24 -13.80 -11.31
CA TRP A 133 2.41 -14.62 -11.60
C TRP A 133 1.96 -16.05 -11.95
N PRO A 134 2.81 -16.90 -12.55
CA PRO A 134 2.45 -18.29 -12.83
C PRO A 134 1.99 -19.02 -11.57
N GLY A 135 0.76 -19.52 -11.61
CA GLY A 135 0.17 -20.27 -10.49
C GLY A 135 -0.46 -19.45 -9.38
N GLY A 136 -0.49 -18.11 -9.50
CA GLY A 136 -1.12 -17.27 -8.48
C GLY A 136 -1.32 -15.82 -8.90
N GLY A 137 -1.87 -15.06 -7.98
CA GLY A 137 -2.11 -13.64 -8.16
C GLY A 137 -3.06 -13.10 -7.11
N LEU A 138 -3.18 -11.79 -7.08
CA LEU A 138 -4.15 -11.09 -6.25
C LEU A 138 -4.62 -9.84 -6.96
N VAL A 139 -5.74 -9.33 -6.50
CA VAL A 139 -6.33 -8.09 -6.97
C VAL A 139 -6.29 -7.09 -5.82
N LEU A 140 -5.64 -5.96 -6.06
CA LEU A 140 -5.69 -4.82 -5.16
C LEU A 140 -6.89 -3.96 -5.51
N GLN A 141 -7.70 -3.62 -4.52
CA GLN A 141 -8.75 -2.62 -4.63
C GLN A 141 -8.36 -1.41 -3.78
N LEU A 142 -8.26 -0.26 -4.42
CA LEU A 142 -7.80 0.99 -3.80
C LEU A 142 -8.99 1.88 -3.49
N HIS A 143 -9.25 2.11 -2.21
CA HIS A 143 -10.33 2.98 -1.75
C HIS A 143 -9.74 4.19 -1.01
N GLY A 144 -9.92 5.38 -1.60
CA GLY A 144 -9.41 6.63 -1.03
C GLY A 144 -7.92 6.87 -1.24
N PHE A 145 -7.20 5.96 -1.88
CA PHE A 145 -5.81 6.12 -2.28
C PHE A 145 -5.72 6.40 -3.78
N THR A 146 -4.90 7.37 -4.17
CA THR A 146 -4.74 7.79 -5.56
C THR A 146 -3.33 7.55 -6.10
N THR A 147 -2.39 7.26 -5.23
CA THR A 147 -0.99 7.01 -5.59
C THR A 147 -0.63 5.57 -5.27
N LEU A 148 0.04 4.91 -6.21
CA LEU A 148 0.55 3.56 -6.05
C LEU A 148 2.07 3.57 -6.26
N THR A 149 2.83 3.12 -5.27
CA THR A 149 4.25 2.85 -5.45
C THR A 149 4.46 1.36 -5.68
N VAL A 150 5.17 1.04 -6.75
CA VAL A 150 5.67 -0.30 -7.04
C VAL A 150 7.15 -0.32 -6.67
N TRP A 151 7.49 -1.11 -5.66
CA TRP A 151 8.85 -1.17 -5.16
C TRP A 151 9.34 -2.62 -5.03
N ASN A 152 10.57 -2.86 -5.47
CA ASN A 152 11.28 -4.11 -5.26
C ASN A 152 12.78 -3.83 -5.18
N PRO A 153 13.42 -4.01 -4.01
CA PRO A 153 14.84 -3.75 -3.81
C PRO A 153 15.74 -4.83 -4.44
N GLN A 154 15.18 -5.95 -4.91
CA GLN A 154 15.92 -7.14 -5.31
C GLN A 154 16.71 -7.76 -4.14
N ALA A 155 17.34 -8.92 -4.37
CA ALA A 155 18.00 -9.69 -3.32
C ALA A 155 19.14 -8.91 -2.62
N GLU A 156 19.94 -8.13 -3.36
CA GLU A 156 21.10 -7.44 -2.79
C GLU A 156 20.71 -6.39 -1.74
N ALA A 157 19.72 -5.54 -2.04
CA ALA A 157 19.26 -4.54 -1.09
C ALA A 157 18.23 -5.10 -0.11
N GLY A 158 17.39 -6.06 -0.56
CA GLY A 158 16.38 -6.73 0.26
C GLY A 158 16.97 -7.49 1.44
N SER A 159 18.09 -8.20 1.24
CA SER A 159 18.78 -8.94 2.30
C SER A 159 19.28 -8.07 3.48
N LYS A 160 19.34 -6.75 3.28
CA LYS A 160 19.72 -5.78 4.32
C LYS A 160 18.54 -5.23 5.12
N ILE A 161 17.32 -5.61 4.73
CA ILE A 161 16.07 -5.15 5.34
C ILE A 161 15.61 -6.23 6.31
N GLY A 162 15.52 -5.91 7.60
CA GLY A 162 15.35 -6.90 8.68
C GLY A 162 14.00 -7.61 8.71
N ASP A 163 13.00 -7.14 7.98
CA ASP A 163 11.66 -7.74 7.85
C ASP A 163 11.40 -8.36 6.46
N MET A 164 12.44 -8.44 5.63
CA MET A 164 12.38 -9.06 4.31
C MET A 164 13.17 -10.38 4.32
N GLU A 165 12.69 -11.39 3.59
CA GLU A 165 13.40 -12.66 3.47
C GLU A 165 14.74 -12.48 2.74
N GLU A 166 15.71 -13.37 3.01
CA GLU A 166 17.08 -13.28 2.47
C GLU A 166 17.13 -13.21 0.94
N ASP A 167 16.11 -13.74 0.26
CA ASP A 167 16.04 -13.79 -1.21
C ASP A 167 15.48 -12.52 -1.83
N GLY A 168 14.99 -11.55 -1.06
CA GLY A 168 14.40 -10.30 -1.58
C GLY A 168 13.13 -10.49 -2.44
N TRP A 169 12.38 -11.55 -2.22
CA TRP A 169 11.24 -12.02 -3.04
C TRP A 169 9.94 -11.26 -2.83
N CYS A 170 9.98 -10.07 -2.30
CA CYS A 170 8.77 -9.28 -2.07
C CYS A 170 8.60 -8.19 -3.11
N VAL A 171 7.42 -8.14 -3.70
CA VAL A 171 6.92 -6.91 -4.32
C VAL A 171 6.24 -6.12 -3.22
N SER A 172 6.69 -4.92 -2.97
CA SER A 172 6.00 -4.01 -2.06
C SER A 172 5.17 -3.02 -2.85
N LEU A 173 3.92 -2.87 -2.44
CA LEU A 173 3.01 -1.88 -2.98
C LEU A 173 2.64 -0.90 -1.88
N HIS A 174 2.97 0.36 -2.10
CA HIS A 174 2.66 1.43 -1.19
C HIS A 174 1.52 2.26 -1.75
N LEU A 175 0.55 2.57 -0.90
CA LEU A 175 -0.63 3.37 -1.23
C LEU A 175 -0.58 4.69 -0.47
N PHE A 176 -0.72 5.79 -1.18
CA PHE A 176 -0.77 7.15 -0.64
C PHE A 176 -2.11 7.81 -0.98
#